data_1509f70bd8ecf5d31e920d43629e0db1
#
_entry.id   1509f70bd8ecf5d31e920d43629e0db1
#
_cell.length_a   1.000
_cell.length_b   1.000
_cell.length_c   1.000
_cell.angle_alpha   90.00
_cell.angle_beta   90.00
_cell.angle_gamma   90.00
#
_symmetry.space_group_name_H-M   'P 1'
#
loop_
_entity.id
_entity.type
_entity.pdbx_description
1 polymer ?
#
loop_
_entity_poly.entity_id
_entity_poly.type
_entity_poly.pdbx_seq_one_letter_code
_entity_poly.pdbx_strand_id
1 'polypeptide(L)'
;MKTILSFIAVCFLTLAVNAQEFKFKSELINYGKITQGSEGKRVFEFTNVGDAPLIIKEIKSTCGCTVPSKPEKPIMPGENGQIEVSYDTKRLGGFSKAITIYSNAKQERKMLKIKGFITKGATVSEDKKKS
;
A
#
# COMPACT_ATOMS: atom_id res chain seq x y z
N MET A 1 -45.90 -21.02 -28.51
CA MET A 1 -45.35 -19.99 -29.07
C MET A 1 -45.23 -18.83 -28.27
N LYS A 2 -46.08 -18.55 -27.42
CA LYS A 2 -45.96 -17.45 -26.62
C LYS A 2 -44.92 -17.56 -25.62
N THR A 3 -44.50 -18.70 -25.30
CA THR A 3 -43.53 -18.88 -24.26
C THR A 3 -42.14 -18.42 -24.63
N ILE A 4 -41.95 -18.18 -25.86
CA ILE A 4 -40.64 -17.82 -26.28
C ILE A 4 -40.28 -16.44 -25.84
N LEU A 5 -41.27 -15.63 -25.63
CA LEU A 5 -41.00 -14.27 -25.29
C LEU A 5 -40.46 -14.13 -23.90
N SER A 6 -40.68 -15.11 -23.10
CA SER A 6 -40.18 -15.02 -21.75
C SER A 6 -38.72 -15.11 -21.63
N PHE A 7 -38.10 -15.68 -22.61
CA PHE A 7 -36.70 -15.90 -22.48
C PHE A 7 -35.90 -14.68 -22.73
N ILE A 8 -36.45 -13.73 -23.38
CA ILE A 8 -35.71 -12.57 -23.73
C ILE A 8 -35.55 -11.69 -22.54
N ALA A 9 -36.44 -11.82 -21.61
CA ALA A 9 -36.37 -10.97 -20.43
C ALA A 9 -35.25 -11.37 -19.49
N VAL A 10 -34.70 -12.50 -19.71
CA VAL A 10 -33.66 -12.99 -18.84
C VAL A 10 -32.29 -12.73 -19.40
N CYS A 11 -32.23 -11.81 -20.30
CA CYS A 11 -30.94 -11.31 -20.62
C CYS A 11 -30.51 -10.52 -19.44
N PHE A 12 -29.98 -11.20 -18.51
CA PHE A 12 -29.39 -10.61 -17.39
C PHE A 12 -28.24 -9.78 -17.83
N LEU A 13 -28.47 -8.56 -17.78
CA LEU A 13 -27.40 -7.67 -17.66
C LEU A 13 -26.77 -7.97 -16.33
N THR A 14 -25.79 -8.78 -16.35
CA THR A 14 -24.87 -8.81 -15.27
C THR A 14 -24.14 -7.50 -15.40
N LEU A 15 -24.68 -6.50 -14.78
CA LEU A 15 -23.95 -5.30 -14.62
C LEU A 15 -22.82 -5.67 -13.70
N ALA A 16 -21.68 -5.85 -14.28
CA ALA A 16 -20.48 -5.98 -13.49
C ALA A 16 -20.35 -4.64 -12.81
N VAL A 17 -20.67 -4.59 -11.56
CA VAL A 17 -20.50 -3.39 -10.80
C VAL A 17 -19.01 -3.30 -10.55
N ASN A 18 -18.36 -2.56 -11.39
CA ASN A 18 -16.95 -2.34 -11.17
C ASN A 18 -16.83 -1.20 -10.21
N ALA A 19 -16.32 -1.45 -9.06
CA ALA A 19 -16.07 -0.43 -8.08
C ALA A 19 -14.63 0.03 -8.21
N GLN A 20 -14.28 1.12 -7.57
CA GLN A 20 -12.92 1.56 -7.52
C GLN A 20 -12.11 0.48 -6.81
N GLU A 21 -10.98 0.16 -7.35
CA GLU A 21 -10.15 -0.88 -6.80
C GLU A 21 -8.70 -0.58 -7.07
N PHE A 22 -7.83 -0.82 -6.12
CA PHE A 22 -6.41 -0.62 -6.35
C PHE A 22 -5.68 -1.96 -6.25
N LYS A 23 -4.70 -2.10 -7.10
CA LYS A 23 -3.87 -3.28 -7.11
C LYS A 23 -2.45 -2.83 -6.80
N PHE A 24 -1.89 -3.32 -5.73
CA PHE A 24 -0.53 -2.95 -5.33
C PHE A 24 0.49 -3.88 -5.96
N LYS A 25 1.62 -3.33 -6.33
CA LYS A 25 2.72 -4.16 -6.84
C LYS A 25 3.18 -5.06 -5.72
N SER A 26 3.19 -4.57 -4.50
CA SER A 26 3.55 -5.36 -3.34
C SER A 26 2.83 -4.76 -2.14
N GLU A 27 2.30 -5.60 -1.28
CA GLU A 27 1.64 -5.14 -0.07
C GLU A 27 2.57 -5.22 1.14
N LEU A 28 3.79 -5.64 0.92
CA LEU A 28 4.79 -5.73 1.95
C LEU A 28 6.12 -5.18 1.43
N ILE A 29 6.72 -4.28 2.16
CA ILE A 29 8.06 -3.82 1.84
C ILE A 29 8.98 -4.31 2.94
N ASN A 30 9.99 -5.06 2.56
CA ASN A 30 10.99 -5.53 3.50
C ASN A 30 12.22 -4.66 3.33
N TYR A 31 12.51 -3.85 4.35
CA TYR A 31 13.67 -2.97 4.32
C TYR A 31 14.97 -3.77 4.38
N GLY A 32 14.89 -5.02 4.81
CA GLY A 32 16.06 -5.83 5.02
C GLY A 32 16.82 -5.32 6.22
N LYS A 33 18.13 -5.56 6.22
CA LYS A 33 18.98 -5.11 7.31
C LYS A 33 19.60 -3.80 6.87
N ILE A 34 19.29 -2.72 7.55
CA ILE A 34 19.81 -1.41 7.19
C ILE A 34 20.44 -0.75 8.41
N THR A 35 21.26 0.25 8.15
CA THR A 35 21.99 0.94 9.19
C THR A 35 21.17 2.01 9.86
N GLN A 36 21.35 2.17 11.16
CA GLN A 36 20.70 3.22 11.89
C GLN A 36 20.94 4.58 11.23
N GLY A 37 19.89 5.36 11.09
CA GLY A 37 19.99 6.67 10.44
C GLY A 37 19.92 6.63 8.93
N SER A 38 19.77 5.45 8.32
CA SER A 38 19.66 5.34 6.88
C SER A 38 18.34 5.91 6.42
N GLU A 39 18.19 6.10 5.11
CA GLU A 39 16.96 6.60 4.53
C GLU A 39 15.83 5.61 4.81
N GLY A 40 14.83 6.06 5.51
CA GLY A 40 13.69 5.22 5.87
C GLY A 40 12.49 5.35 4.95
N LYS A 41 12.61 6.13 3.90
CA LYS A 41 11.50 6.37 3.02
C LYS A 41 11.35 5.25 2.02
N ARG A 42 10.13 4.76 1.84
CA ARG A 42 9.84 3.73 0.84
C ARG A 42 8.50 4.08 0.20
N VAL A 43 8.25 3.51 -0.97
CA VAL A 43 7.06 3.81 -1.73
C VAL A 43 6.31 2.53 -2.07
N PHE A 44 5.01 2.52 -1.82
CA PHE A 44 4.14 1.47 -2.30
C PHE A 44 3.51 1.98 -3.59
N GLU A 45 3.64 1.24 -4.66
CA GLU A 45 3.06 1.63 -5.94
C GLU A 45 1.81 0.81 -6.19
N PHE A 46 0.80 1.43 -6.73
CA PHE A 46 -0.44 0.75 -7.05
C PHE A 46 -1.07 1.32 -8.31
N THR A 47 -2.02 0.60 -8.86
CA THR A 47 -2.77 1.03 -10.03
C THR A 47 -4.25 1.00 -9.69
N ASN A 48 -4.98 2.01 -10.12
CA ASN A 48 -6.42 1.98 -10.01
C ASN A 48 -6.95 1.08 -11.12
N VAL A 49 -7.36 -0.13 -10.76
CA VAL A 49 -7.87 -1.09 -11.73
C VAL A 49 -9.40 -1.07 -11.79
N GLY A 50 -10.03 -0.16 -11.09
CA GLY A 50 -11.46 0.02 -11.17
C GLY A 50 -11.84 0.92 -12.34
N ASP A 51 -13.10 1.32 -12.41
CA ASP A 51 -13.59 2.13 -13.51
C ASP A 51 -14.04 3.52 -13.04
N ALA A 52 -13.70 3.90 -11.84
CA ALA A 52 -14.03 5.22 -11.30
C ALA A 52 -12.83 5.79 -10.55
N PRO A 53 -12.78 7.08 -10.31
CA PRO A 53 -11.65 7.69 -9.61
C PRO A 53 -11.50 7.12 -8.19
N LEU A 54 -10.27 6.79 -7.82
CA LEU A 54 -9.96 6.28 -6.50
C LEU A 54 -9.50 7.42 -5.63
N ILE A 55 -10.14 7.60 -4.48
CA ILE A 55 -9.79 8.65 -3.55
C ILE A 55 -9.30 8.03 -2.26
N ILE A 56 -8.07 8.34 -1.90
CA ILE A 56 -7.49 7.89 -0.64
C ILE A 56 -7.89 8.93 0.41
N LYS A 57 -8.72 8.52 1.34
CA LYS A 57 -9.27 9.44 2.34
C LYS A 57 -8.32 9.67 3.48
N GLU A 58 -7.69 8.61 3.94
CA GLU A 58 -6.83 8.68 5.10
C GLU A 58 -5.91 7.49 5.15
N ILE A 59 -4.74 7.64 5.72
CA ILE A 59 -3.82 6.54 5.93
C ILE A 59 -3.38 6.61 7.38
N LYS A 60 -3.50 5.50 8.09
CA LYS A 60 -3.07 5.42 9.47
C LYS A 60 -1.98 4.38 9.64
N SER A 61 -1.12 4.59 10.60
CA SER A 61 -0.10 3.60 10.92
C SER A 61 -0.30 3.13 12.34
N THR A 62 0.26 1.96 12.66
CA THR A 62 0.15 1.40 14.00
C THR A 62 1.11 2.04 14.97
N CYS A 63 1.98 2.92 14.52
CA CYS A 63 3.01 3.49 15.36
C CYS A 63 3.37 4.88 14.85
N GLY A 64 3.64 5.81 15.75
CA GLY A 64 4.10 7.12 15.33
C GLY A 64 5.50 7.10 14.71
N CYS A 65 6.17 5.97 14.76
CA CYS A 65 7.48 5.81 14.14
C CYS A 65 7.36 5.59 12.64
N THR A 66 6.16 5.44 12.11
CA THR A 66 5.90 5.24 10.70
C THR A 66 4.96 6.35 10.24
N VAL A 67 5.41 7.11 9.28
CA VAL A 67 4.64 8.26 8.79
C VAL A 67 4.28 8.04 7.33
N PRO A 68 3.01 7.78 7.05
CA PRO A 68 2.57 7.62 5.68
C PRO A 68 2.14 8.94 5.07
N SER A 69 2.23 9.05 3.78
CA SER A 69 1.81 10.23 3.05
C SER A 69 0.89 9.79 1.92
N LYS A 70 -0.29 10.37 1.85
CA LYS A 70 -1.26 9.97 0.85
C LYS A 70 -1.23 10.86 -0.37
N PRO A 71 -1.65 10.36 -1.53
CA PRO A 71 -1.81 11.19 -2.69
C PRO A 71 -2.89 12.23 -2.45
N GLU A 72 -2.69 13.44 -2.93
CA GLU A 72 -3.67 14.50 -2.73
C GLU A 72 -4.73 14.51 -3.81
N LYS A 73 -4.45 13.96 -4.96
CA LYS A 73 -5.39 13.95 -6.07
C LYS A 73 -6.00 12.56 -6.26
N PRO A 74 -7.22 12.50 -6.77
CA PRO A 74 -7.80 11.21 -7.09
C PRO A 74 -6.94 10.49 -8.14
N ILE A 75 -6.90 9.18 -8.05
CA ILE A 75 -6.18 8.35 -9.01
C ILE A 75 -7.22 7.87 -10.02
N MET A 76 -7.09 8.28 -11.25
CA MET A 76 -8.06 7.95 -12.28
C MET A 76 -7.93 6.48 -12.72
N PRO A 77 -8.98 5.91 -13.31
CA PRO A 77 -8.90 4.53 -13.78
C PRO A 77 -7.71 4.32 -14.70
N GLY A 78 -6.96 3.29 -14.44
CA GLY A 78 -5.77 2.96 -15.23
C GLY A 78 -4.52 3.71 -14.81
N GLU A 79 -4.65 4.70 -13.93
CA GLU A 79 -3.48 5.46 -13.50
C GLU A 79 -2.78 4.77 -12.35
N ASN A 80 -1.50 5.05 -12.23
CA ASN A 80 -0.71 4.55 -11.12
C ASN A 80 -0.66 5.60 -10.03
N GLY A 81 -0.62 5.15 -8.79
CA GLY A 81 -0.47 6.04 -7.66
C GLY A 81 0.63 5.53 -6.75
N GLN A 82 1.02 6.34 -5.81
CA GLN A 82 2.08 5.99 -4.87
C GLN A 82 1.70 6.42 -3.47
N ILE A 83 2.06 5.59 -2.50
CA ILE A 83 1.92 5.93 -1.10
C ILE A 83 3.32 5.87 -0.51
N GLU A 84 3.79 7.00 -0.02
CA GLU A 84 5.11 7.06 0.55
C GLU A 84 5.04 6.80 2.04
N VAL A 85 5.96 6.04 2.56
CA VAL A 85 6.02 5.69 3.95
C VAL A 85 7.41 5.95 4.46
N SER A 86 7.55 6.59 5.60
CA SER A 86 8.85 6.84 6.19
C SER A 86 8.91 6.19 7.56
N TYR A 87 9.91 5.37 7.79
CA TYR A 87 10.10 4.73 9.07
C TYR A 87 11.28 5.39 9.79
N ASP A 88 11.17 5.54 11.11
CA ASP A 88 12.21 6.15 11.92
C ASP A 88 13.37 5.16 12.10
N THR A 89 14.37 5.25 11.26
CA THR A 89 15.49 4.33 11.27
C THR A 89 16.47 4.59 12.42
N LYS A 90 16.18 5.53 13.29
CA LYS A 90 17.00 5.73 14.46
C LYS A 90 16.67 4.66 15.50
N ARG A 91 15.56 3.96 15.34
CA ARG A 91 15.16 2.94 16.27
C ARG A 91 15.85 1.62 15.93
N LEU A 92 16.73 1.17 16.81
CA LEU A 92 17.46 -0.08 16.56
C LEU A 92 16.57 -1.30 16.72
N GLY A 93 16.89 -2.35 16.02
CA GLY A 93 16.23 -3.64 16.14
C GLY A 93 15.26 -3.94 15.02
N GLY A 94 14.58 -5.04 15.16
CA GLY A 94 13.62 -5.47 14.16
C GLY A 94 12.32 -4.70 14.26
N PHE A 95 11.64 -4.52 13.17
CA PHE A 95 10.33 -3.89 13.18
C PHE A 95 9.40 -4.53 12.16
N SER A 96 8.12 -4.44 12.46
CA SER A 96 7.07 -4.88 11.55
C SER A 96 5.87 -3.99 11.87
N LYS A 97 5.50 -3.13 10.93
CA LYS A 97 4.43 -2.16 11.15
C LYS A 97 3.39 -2.28 10.06
N ALA A 98 2.16 -1.99 10.42
CA ALA A 98 1.06 -2.03 9.47
C ALA A 98 0.58 -0.61 9.20
N ILE A 99 0.15 -0.38 7.97
CA ILE A 99 -0.40 0.88 7.55
C ILE A 99 -1.76 0.55 6.99
N THR A 100 -2.78 1.27 7.41
CA THR A 100 -4.13 1.04 6.91
C THR A 100 -4.56 2.21 6.05
N ILE A 101 -4.98 1.92 4.84
CA ILE A 101 -5.43 2.91 3.89
C ILE A 101 -6.95 2.90 3.88
N TYR A 102 -7.55 4.06 4.07
CA TYR A 102 -8.99 4.22 3.98
C TYR A 102 -9.30 4.95 2.69
N SER A 103 -10.16 4.38 1.87
CA SER A 103 -10.46 4.94 0.55
C SER A 103 -11.89 4.65 0.15
N ASN A 104 -12.27 5.13 -1.03
CA ASN A 104 -13.57 4.84 -1.59
C ASN A 104 -13.54 3.56 -2.43
N ALA A 105 -12.49 2.75 -2.32
CA ALA A 105 -12.39 1.51 -3.06
C ALA A 105 -13.41 0.48 -2.53
N LYS A 106 -13.63 -0.57 -3.32
CA LYS A 106 -14.52 -1.62 -2.93
C LYS A 106 -14.13 -2.16 -1.56
N GLN A 107 -12.84 -2.32 -1.32
CA GLN A 107 -12.34 -2.67 -0.03
C GLN A 107 -11.95 -1.36 0.65
N GLU A 108 -12.82 -0.85 1.50
CA GLU A 108 -12.62 0.46 2.11
C GLU A 108 -11.37 0.57 2.96
N ARG A 109 -10.92 -0.52 3.51
CA ARG A 109 -9.68 -0.54 4.29
C ARG A 109 -8.72 -1.51 3.65
N LYS A 110 -7.54 -1.05 3.35
CA LYS A 110 -6.49 -1.89 2.78
C LYS A 110 -5.28 -1.79 3.68
N MET A 111 -4.73 -2.92 4.07
CA MET A 111 -3.58 -2.95 4.96
C MET A 111 -2.31 -3.27 4.19
N LEU A 112 -1.28 -2.50 4.45
CA LEU A 112 0.04 -2.74 3.91
C LEU A 112 0.99 -2.92 5.08
N LYS A 113 2.13 -3.53 4.83
CA LYS A 113 3.10 -3.76 5.90
C LYS A 113 4.51 -3.37 5.49
N ILE A 114 5.28 -2.92 6.47
CA ILE A 114 6.70 -2.71 6.29
C ILE A 114 7.40 -3.50 7.38
N LYS A 115 8.58 -4.00 7.09
CA LYS A 115 9.36 -4.70 8.10
C LYS A 115 10.84 -4.56 7.77
N GLY A 116 11.66 -4.81 8.74
CA GLY A 116 13.10 -4.74 8.52
C GLY A 116 13.85 -4.85 9.83
N PHE A 117 15.12 -4.65 9.78
CA PHE A 117 15.98 -4.71 10.96
C PHE A 117 17.00 -3.57 10.88
N ILE A 118 17.05 -2.75 11.92
CA ILE A 118 17.96 -1.61 11.97
C ILE A 118 19.17 -2.01 12.82
N THR A 119 20.33 -1.96 12.19
CA THR A 119 21.56 -2.30 12.91
C THR A 119 22.30 -1.02 13.27
N LYS A 120 23.20 -1.13 14.22
CA LYS A 120 24.01 -0.02 14.57
C LYS A 120 24.96 0.26 13.45
N GLY A 121 24.95 1.44 12.96
CA GLY A 121 25.78 1.71 11.84
C GLY A 121 27.19 1.58 12.21
N ALA A 122 27.93 2.39 11.84
CA ALA A 122 29.27 2.45 12.12
C ALA A 122 29.91 1.35 12.80
N THR A 123 29.19 0.57 13.21
CA THR A 123 29.78 -0.47 13.84
C THR A 123 30.67 -1.03 12.96
N VAL A 124 30.41 -0.83 11.90
CA VAL A 124 31.23 -1.24 11.01
C VAL A 124 32.51 -1.04 11.41
N SER A 125 32.63 -0.03 11.94
CA SER A 125 33.87 0.22 12.19
C SER A 125 34.45 -0.72 13.01
N GLU A 126 33.79 -1.24 13.75
CA GLU A 126 34.44 -2.04 14.56
C GLU A 126 34.85 -3.12 13.96
N ASP A 127 34.31 -3.42 13.02
CA ASP A 127 34.64 -4.58 12.54
C ASP A 127 35.91 -4.45 12.08
N LYS A 128 36.23 -3.41 11.69
CA LYS A 128 37.37 -3.40 11.26
C LYS A 128 38.26 -3.45 12.24
N LYS A 129 37.88 -3.22 13.23
CA LYS A 129 38.73 -3.22 14.12
C LYS A 129 39.24 -4.44 14.30
N LYS A 130 38.72 -5.32 13.98
CA LYS A 130 39.22 -6.49 14.18
C LYS A 130 40.22 -6.62 13.33
N SER A 131 40.33 -5.89 12.70
CA SER A 131 41.39 -6.12 11.85
C SER A 131 42.68 -5.97 12.52
#